data_f970aa74b51373f16d5eafb78751088e
#
_entry.id   f970aa74b51373f16d5eafb78751088e
#
_cell.length_a   1.000
_cell.length_b   1.000
_cell.length_c   1.000
_cell.angle_alpha   90.00
_cell.angle_beta   90.00
_cell.angle_gamma   90.00
#
_symmetry.space_group_name_H-M   'P 1'
#
loop_
_entity.id
_entity.type
_entity.pdbx_description
1 polymer ?
#
loop_
_entity_poly.entity_id
_entity_poly.type
_entity_poly.pdbx_seq_one_letter_code
_entity_poly.pdbx_strand_id
1 'polypeptide(L)'
;HFWNIKAECSACGVSIPNFDWEARLEEDNRNAEKAFGVFNRTLSRMAYSMWGTKLRIARLVLTFLPAVGFILPWSNIKGTGSSFVMSILAFDGSKSLIDFFKAFFGDVGLFTTTMGMEGYGGPVTLGVIGYFLFLLSALFIVIAFFMVLIRCKNSKTKTTIVFDVLSVAASVAAVICFTVGGQRGADLGAFSFGGNAALAP
;
A
#
# COMPACT_ATOMS: atom_id res chain seq x y z
N HIS A 1 45.58 -20.25 -1.90
CA HIS A 1 46.95 -19.70 -1.91
C HIS A 1 47.00 -18.30 -1.30
N PHE A 2 46.66 -18.21 -0.01
CA PHE A 2 46.65 -16.94 0.75
C PHE A 2 48.02 -16.52 1.27
N TRP A 3 49.09 -17.32 1.00
CA TRP A 3 50.36 -17.20 1.70
C TRP A 3 51.52 -16.69 0.86
N ASN A 4 51.29 -16.17 -0.35
CA ASN A 4 52.38 -15.70 -1.20
C ASN A 4 52.19 -14.25 -1.67
N ILE A 5 51.82 -13.37 -0.76
CA ILE A 5 51.83 -11.93 -1.00
C ILE A 5 53.26 -11.46 -0.73
N LYS A 6 54.13 -11.52 -1.73
CA LYS A 6 55.36 -10.75 -1.67
C LYS A 6 55.00 -9.28 -1.63
N ALA A 7 55.34 -8.61 -0.57
CA ALA A 7 55.03 -7.20 -0.38
C ALA A 7 55.71 -6.30 -1.43
N GLU A 8 56.73 -6.80 -2.10
CA GLU A 8 57.55 -6.04 -3.05
C GLU A 8 57.87 -6.85 -4.31
N CYS A 9 57.87 -6.17 -5.46
CA CYS A 9 58.32 -6.76 -6.71
C CYS A 9 59.83 -7.02 -6.66
N SER A 10 60.28 -8.27 -6.90
CA SER A 10 61.69 -8.64 -6.87
C SER A 10 62.53 -7.97 -7.93
N ALA A 11 61.92 -7.38 -8.97
CA ALA A 11 62.64 -6.75 -10.08
C ALA A 11 62.74 -5.22 -9.95
N CYS A 12 61.74 -4.53 -9.33
CA CYS A 12 61.72 -3.08 -9.24
C CYS A 12 61.49 -2.53 -7.82
N GLY A 13 61.35 -3.40 -6.79
CA GLY A 13 61.18 -2.98 -5.40
C GLY A 13 59.83 -2.34 -5.08
N VAL A 14 58.91 -2.30 -6.02
CA VAL A 14 57.60 -1.68 -5.82
C VAL A 14 56.70 -2.62 -5.04
N SER A 15 56.03 -2.10 -4.00
CA SER A 15 55.06 -2.85 -3.23
C SER A 15 53.85 -3.22 -4.10
N ILE A 16 53.72 -4.50 -4.40
CA ILE A 16 52.65 -5.02 -5.30
C ILE A 16 51.24 -4.91 -4.66
N PRO A 17 51.07 -5.14 -3.34
CA PRO A 17 49.75 -5.01 -2.71
C PRO A 17 49.26 -3.56 -2.60
N ASN A 18 50.18 -2.60 -2.54
CA ASN A 18 49.88 -1.18 -2.31
C ASN A 18 50.07 -0.30 -3.55
N PHE A 19 50.35 -0.92 -4.72
CA PHE A 19 50.46 -0.18 -5.96
C PHE A 19 49.12 0.47 -6.28
N ASP A 20 49.09 1.82 -6.35
CA ASP A 20 47.92 2.67 -6.60
C ASP A 20 46.74 2.57 -5.59
N TRP A 21 46.95 1.95 -4.41
CA TRP A 21 45.89 1.83 -3.46
C TRP A 21 45.42 3.20 -2.94
N GLU A 22 46.34 4.15 -2.76
CA GLU A 22 46.01 5.52 -2.34
C GLU A 22 45.19 6.23 -3.42
N ALA A 23 45.59 6.14 -4.66
CA ALA A 23 44.82 6.73 -5.79
C ALA A 23 43.43 6.11 -5.93
N ARG A 24 43.31 4.78 -5.75
CA ARG A 24 42.02 4.10 -5.72
C ARG A 24 41.15 4.52 -4.53
N LEU A 25 41.76 4.65 -3.35
CA LEU A 25 41.07 5.08 -2.15
C LEU A 25 40.57 6.53 -2.30
N GLU A 26 41.36 7.41 -2.90
CA GLU A 26 40.95 8.78 -3.22
C GLU A 26 39.83 8.81 -4.26
N GLU A 27 39.89 7.96 -5.28
CA GLU A 27 38.83 7.85 -6.27
C GLU A 27 37.54 7.31 -5.66
N ASP A 28 37.62 6.25 -4.84
CA ASP A 28 36.49 5.69 -4.11
C ASP A 28 35.89 6.71 -3.13
N ASN A 29 36.71 7.44 -2.39
CA ASN A 29 36.25 8.51 -1.51
C ASN A 29 35.55 9.63 -2.30
N ARG A 30 36.12 10.04 -3.43
CA ARG A 30 35.51 11.07 -4.30
C ARG A 30 34.16 10.58 -4.85
N ASN A 31 34.08 9.30 -5.24
CA ASN A 31 32.83 8.71 -5.73
C ASN A 31 31.81 8.58 -4.61
N ALA A 32 32.25 8.19 -3.42
CA ALA A 32 31.39 8.16 -2.22
C ALA A 32 30.87 9.55 -1.87
N GLU A 33 31.73 10.59 -1.85
CA GLU A 33 31.30 11.97 -1.58
C GLU A 33 30.30 12.48 -2.61
N LYS A 34 30.51 12.20 -3.91
CA LYS A 34 29.54 12.51 -4.95
C LYS A 34 28.21 11.80 -4.72
N ALA A 35 28.23 10.51 -4.40
CA ALA A 35 27.04 9.72 -4.11
C ALA A 35 26.31 10.26 -2.87
N PHE A 36 27.03 10.57 -1.79
CA PHE A 36 26.46 11.20 -0.59
C PHE A 36 25.91 12.59 -0.89
N GLY A 37 26.56 13.39 -1.71
CA GLY A 37 26.08 14.70 -2.13
C GLY A 37 24.76 14.61 -2.91
N VAL A 38 24.64 13.65 -3.83
CA VAL A 38 23.39 13.37 -4.57
C VAL A 38 22.31 12.86 -3.60
N PHE A 39 22.65 11.95 -2.70
CA PHE A 39 21.74 11.40 -1.71
C PHE A 39 21.19 12.50 -0.77
N ASN A 40 22.06 13.31 -0.17
CA ASN A 40 21.67 14.43 0.69
C ASN A 40 20.77 15.44 -0.05
N ARG A 41 21.09 15.75 -1.30
CA ARG A 41 20.26 16.64 -2.11
C ARG A 41 18.89 16.04 -2.38
N THR A 42 18.82 14.73 -2.59
CA THR A 42 17.56 14.01 -2.79
C THR A 42 16.74 13.97 -1.51
N LEU A 43 17.36 13.66 -0.37
CA LEU A 43 16.70 13.70 0.95
C LEU A 43 16.17 15.09 1.28
N SER A 44 16.96 16.15 1.05
CA SER A 44 16.52 17.52 1.30
C SER A 44 15.32 17.91 0.41
N ARG A 45 15.28 17.45 -0.84
CA ARG A 45 14.14 17.65 -1.74
C ARG A 45 12.91 16.87 -1.29
N MET A 46 13.08 15.62 -0.83
CA MET A 46 12.00 14.83 -0.24
C MET A 46 11.45 15.50 1.01
N ALA A 47 12.32 15.91 1.93
CA ALA A 47 11.93 16.63 3.14
C ALA A 47 11.18 17.91 2.82
N TYR A 48 11.67 18.71 1.86
CA TYR A 48 10.97 19.91 1.40
C TYR A 48 9.64 19.60 0.71
N SER A 49 9.55 18.48 -0.02
CA SER A 49 8.29 18.02 -0.64
C SER A 49 7.21 17.70 0.40
N MET A 50 7.60 17.17 1.56
CA MET A 50 6.68 16.80 2.64
C MET A 50 6.38 17.98 3.58
N TRP A 51 7.42 18.71 4.01
CA TRP A 51 7.35 19.67 5.12
C TRP A 51 7.61 21.13 4.71
N GLY A 52 7.96 21.38 3.46
CA GLY A 52 8.47 22.70 3.01
C GLY A 52 7.46 23.83 3.01
N THR A 53 6.15 23.54 3.01
CA THR A 53 5.09 24.55 3.10
C THR A 53 3.88 24.01 3.85
N LYS A 54 3.08 24.89 4.50
CA LYS A 54 1.83 24.51 5.18
C LYS A 54 0.86 23.75 4.27
N LEU A 55 0.78 24.14 2.98
CA LEU A 55 -0.07 23.44 2.01
C LEU A 55 0.41 22.02 1.69
N ARG A 56 1.73 21.79 1.71
CA ARG A 56 2.28 20.45 1.48
C ARG A 56 2.04 19.54 2.69
N ILE A 57 2.17 20.08 3.89
CA ILE A 57 1.82 19.37 5.12
C ILE A 57 0.32 19.03 5.12
N ALA A 58 -0.54 19.99 4.80
CA ALA A 58 -1.98 19.74 4.70
C ALA A 58 -2.31 18.66 3.66
N ARG A 59 -1.66 18.70 2.50
CA ARG A 59 -1.81 17.64 1.48
C ARG A 59 -1.37 16.28 1.98
N LEU A 60 -0.21 16.20 2.66
CA LEU A 60 0.27 14.96 3.23
C LEU A 60 -0.73 14.39 4.25
N VAL A 61 -1.23 15.23 5.16
CA VAL A 61 -2.23 14.84 6.15
C VAL A 61 -3.52 14.38 5.46
N LEU A 62 -4.00 15.10 4.46
CA LEU A 62 -5.19 14.72 3.70
C LEU A 62 -5.02 13.40 2.92
N THR A 63 -3.82 13.11 2.44
CA THR A 63 -3.53 11.81 1.78
C THR A 63 -3.50 10.65 2.79
N PHE A 64 -3.12 10.90 4.06
CA PHE A 64 -3.12 9.88 5.10
C PHE A 64 -4.45 9.75 5.84
N LEU A 65 -5.29 10.77 5.82
CA LEU A 65 -6.59 10.74 6.51
C LEU A 65 -7.46 9.54 6.10
N PRO A 66 -7.59 9.19 4.81
CA PRO A 66 -8.32 8.00 4.38
C PRO A 66 -7.72 6.70 4.92
N ALA A 67 -6.40 6.63 5.13
CA ALA A 67 -5.75 5.44 5.69
C ALA A 67 -6.27 5.10 7.10
N VAL A 68 -6.59 6.12 7.91
CA VAL A 68 -7.24 5.94 9.21
C VAL A 68 -8.64 5.36 9.04
N GLY A 69 -9.37 5.79 8.01
CA GLY A 69 -10.70 5.27 7.68
C GLY A 69 -10.70 3.76 7.38
N PHE A 70 -9.64 3.22 6.78
CA PHE A 70 -9.53 1.78 6.51
C PHE A 70 -9.42 0.92 7.78
N ILE A 71 -9.03 1.49 8.90
CA ILE A 71 -8.96 0.81 10.20
C ILE A 71 -10.34 0.72 10.84
N LEU A 72 -11.22 1.69 10.57
CA LEU A 72 -12.55 1.76 11.16
C LEU A 72 -13.52 0.77 10.51
N PRO A 73 -14.44 0.17 11.25
CA PRO A 73 -15.46 -0.71 10.70
C PRO A 73 -16.56 0.12 10.00
N TRP A 74 -16.65 0.05 8.68
CA TRP A 74 -17.67 0.78 7.92
C TRP A 74 -18.98 0.05 7.86
N SER A 75 -18.90 -1.26 7.70
CA SER A 75 -20.04 -2.11 7.49
C SER A 75 -19.77 -3.48 8.06
N ASN A 76 -20.79 -4.13 8.59
CA ASN A 76 -20.69 -5.44 9.18
C ASN A 76 -21.82 -6.32 8.63
N ILE A 77 -21.47 -7.47 8.05
CA ILE A 77 -22.42 -8.51 7.63
C ILE A 77 -22.28 -9.67 8.58
N LYS A 78 -23.37 -10.02 9.25
CA LYS A 78 -23.45 -11.19 10.12
C LYS A 78 -24.20 -12.29 9.38
N GLY A 79 -23.51 -13.39 9.12
CA GLY A 79 -24.10 -14.63 8.59
C GLY A 79 -24.17 -15.71 9.63
N THR A 80 -24.72 -16.88 9.26
CA THR A 80 -24.79 -18.05 10.13
C THR A 80 -23.37 -18.58 10.40
N GLY A 81 -22.89 -18.38 11.62
CA GLY A 81 -21.58 -18.86 12.06
C GLY A 81 -20.38 -17.94 11.79
N SER A 82 -20.54 -16.81 11.09
CA SER A 82 -19.45 -15.86 10.90
C SER A 82 -19.96 -14.46 10.62
N SER A 83 -19.18 -13.45 11.05
CA SER A 83 -19.41 -12.06 10.70
C SER A 83 -18.19 -11.50 9.96
N PHE A 84 -18.44 -10.70 8.92
CA PHE A 84 -17.43 -10.03 8.13
C PHE A 84 -17.56 -8.51 8.27
N VAL A 85 -16.44 -7.84 8.43
CA VAL A 85 -16.40 -6.39 8.55
C VAL A 85 -15.54 -5.80 7.43
N MET A 86 -16.00 -4.70 6.86
CA MET A 86 -15.21 -3.94 5.89
C MET A 86 -14.22 -3.04 6.65
N SER A 87 -13.11 -3.63 7.08
CA SER A 87 -12.01 -3.00 7.79
C SER A 87 -10.75 -3.86 7.65
N ILE A 88 -9.57 -3.26 7.80
CA ILE A 88 -8.30 -4.02 7.82
C ILE A 88 -8.16 -4.80 9.13
N LEU A 89 -8.67 -4.27 10.24
CA LEU A 89 -8.62 -4.93 11.54
C LEU A 89 -9.92 -5.68 11.82
N ALA A 90 -9.81 -6.79 12.57
CA ALA A 90 -10.96 -7.50 13.09
C ALA A 90 -11.49 -6.80 14.35
N PHE A 91 -12.82 -6.73 14.49
CA PHE A 91 -13.51 -6.15 15.64
C PHE A 91 -14.58 -7.14 16.12
N ASP A 92 -14.76 -7.25 17.42
CA ASP A 92 -15.82 -8.03 18.07
C ASP A 92 -15.97 -9.48 17.53
N GLY A 93 -14.85 -10.14 17.25
CA GLY A 93 -14.84 -11.49 16.68
C GLY A 93 -15.24 -11.57 15.21
N SER A 94 -15.43 -10.43 14.53
CA SER A 94 -15.67 -10.39 13.10
C SER A 94 -14.40 -10.68 12.31
N LYS A 95 -14.57 -11.17 11.07
CA LYS A 95 -13.47 -11.40 10.13
C LYS A 95 -13.14 -10.11 9.37
N SER A 96 -11.87 -9.76 9.35
CA SER A 96 -11.37 -8.57 8.67
C SER A 96 -11.21 -8.78 7.16
N LEU A 97 -10.84 -7.70 6.45
CA LEU A 97 -10.44 -7.75 5.05
C LEU A 97 -9.34 -8.81 4.78
N ILE A 98 -8.37 -8.92 5.67
CA ILE A 98 -7.28 -9.89 5.53
C ILE A 98 -7.81 -11.33 5.64
N ASP A 99 -8.72 -11.58 6.59
CA ASP A 99 -9.31 -12.90 6.77
C ASP A 99 -10.24 -13.25 5.61
N PHE A 100 -10.94 -12.26 5.05
CA PHE A 100 -11.72 -12.44 3.83
C PHE A 100 -10.83 -12.90 2.66
N PHE A 101 -9.70 -12.24 2.42
CA PHE A 101 -8.79 -12.65 1.35
C PHE A 101 -8.16 -14.01 1.60
N LYS A 102 -7.78 -14.34 2.84
CA LYS A 102 -7.31 -15.69 3.18
C LYS A 102 -8.36 -16.75 2.86
N ALA A 103 -9.62 -16.52 3.21
CA ALA A 103 -10.71 -17.43 2.92
C ALA A 103 -10.98 -17.54 1.41
N PHE A 104 -10.99 -16.39 0.70
CA PHE A 104 -11.23 -16.35 -0.74
C PHE A 104 -10.16 -17.11 -1.53
N PHE A 105 -8.88 -16.85 -1.26
CA PHE A 105 -7.77 -17.53 -1.95
C PHE A 105 -7.56 -18.96 -1.45
N GLY A 106 -8.04 -19.30 -0.25
CA GLY A 106 -7.99 -20.67 0.28
C GLY A 106 -8.98 -21.60 -0.39
N ASP A 107 -10.14 -21.10 -0.79
CA ASP A 107 -11.18 -21.89 -1.48
C ASP A 107 -11.94 -21.05 -2.50
N VAL A 108 -11.27 -20.74 -3.62
CA VAL A 108 -11.86 -20.00 -4.74
C VAL A 108 -13.06 -20.77 -5.34
N GLY A 109 -13.00 -22.11 -5.31
CA GLY A 109 -14.07 -22.96 -5.84
C GLY A 109 -15.39 -22.76 -5.10
N LEU A 110 -15.35 -22.67 -3.78
CA LEU A 110 -16.53 -22.42 -2.95
C LEU A 110 -17.16 -21.06 -3.30
N PHE A 111 -16.34 -20.02 -3.40
CA PHE A 111 -16.83 -18.67 -3.72
C PHE A 111 -17.44 -18.60 -5.13
N THR A 112 -16.79 -19.20 -6.13
CA THR A 112 -17.32 -19.22 -7.50
C THR A 112 -18.61 -20.02 -7.63
N THR A 113 -18.73 -21.12 -6.92
CA THR A 113 -19.96 -21.92 -6.87
C THR A 113 -21.09 -21.11 -6.23
N THR A 114 -20.81 -20.45 -5.10
CA THR A 114 -21.80 -19.62 -4.40
C THR A 114 -22.24 -18.42 -5.23
N MET A 115 -21.34 -17.80 -6.01
CA MET A 115 -21.66 -16.72 -6.94
C MET A 115 -22.62 -17.17 -8.06
N GLY A 116 -22.59 -18.46 -8.44
CA GLY A 116 -23.47 -19.04 -9.45
C GLY A 116 -24.84 -19.49 -8.92
N MET A 117 -25.07 -19.46 -7.59
CA MET A 117 -26.34 -19.89 -7.00
C MET A 117 -27.45 -18.88 -7.23
N GLU A 118 -28.63 -19.35 -7.65
CA GLU A 118 -29.83 -18.50 -7.77
C GLU A 118 -30.21 -17.89 -6.40
N GLY A 119 -30.49 -16.60 -6.43
CA GLY A 119 -30.86 -15.84 -5.23
C GLY A 119 -29.66 -15.32 -4.43
N TYR A 120 -28.74 -16.18 -4.04
CA TYR A 120 -27.58 -15.82 -3.20
C TYR A 120 -26.38 -15.30 -4.00
N GLY A 121 -26.26 -15.67 -5.26
CA GLY A 121 -25.12 -15.31 -6.11
C GLY A 121 -24.92 -13.81 -6.27
N GLY A 122 -26.00 -13.04 -6.42
CA GLY A 122 -25.94 -11.59 -6.55
C GLY A 122 -25.36 -10.89 -5.33
N PRO A 123 -25.90 -11.11 -4.11
CA PRO A 123 -25.34 -10.56 -2.87
C PRO A 123 -23.87 -10.93 -2.62
N VAL A 124 -23.52 -12.21 -2.83
CA VAL A 124 -22.13 -12.67 -2.63
C VAL A 124 -21.19 -12.02 -3.62
N THR A 125 -21.58 -11.94 -4.90
CA THR A 125 -20.77 -11.27 -5.94
C THR A 125 -20.53 -9.80 -5.61
N LEU A 126 -21.56 -9.07 -5.19
CA LEU A 126 -21.45 -7.68 -4.80
C LEU A 126 -20.54 -7.51 -3.56
N GLY A 127 -20.64 -8.42 -2.58
CA GLY A 127 -19.76 -8.43 -1.43
C GLY A 127 -18.30 -8.64 -1.82
N VAL A 128 -18.02 -9.63 -2.65
CA VAL A 128 -16.65 -9.91 -3.16
C VAL A 128 -16.11 -8.72 -3.94
N ILE A 129 -16.86 -8.16 -4.86
CA ILE A 129 -16.46 -6.96 -5.62
C ILE A 129 -16.19 -5.79 -4.66
N GLY A 130 -17.03 -5.59 -3.65
CA GLY A 130 -16.85 -4.55 -2.64
C GLY A 130 -15.51 -4.69 -1.90
N TYR A 131 -15.15 -5.90 -1.46
CA TYR A 131 -13.86 -6.15 -0.81
C TYR A 131 -12.66 -5.90 -1.73
N PHE A 132 -12.74 -6.31 -3.00
CA PHE A 132 -11.67 -6.04 -3.98
C PHE A 132 -11.54 -4.55 -4.30
N LEU A 133 -12.63 -3.82 -4.44
CA LEU A 133 -12.62 -2.37 -4.64
C LEU A 133 -12.04 -1.64 -3.43
N PHE A 134 -12.33 -2.11 -2.22
CA PHE A 134 -11.76 -1.57 -1.00
C PHE A 134 -10.23 -1.76 -0.96
N LEU A 135 -9.73 -2.95 -1.30
CA LEU A 135 -8.29 -3.20 -1.44
C LEU A 135 -7.66 -2.32 -2.51
N LEU A 136 -8.32 -2.16 -3.65
CA LEU A 136 -7.84 -1.32 -4.75
C LEU A 136 -7.76 0.15 -4.33
N SER A 137 -8.72 0.64 -3.56
CA SER A 137 -8.69 1.98 -2.99
C SER A 137 -7.48 2.18 -2.07
N ALA A 138 -7.20 1.23 -1.15
CA ALA A 138 -6.03 1.25 -0.30
C ALA A 138 -4.72 1.28 -1.12
N LEU A 139 -4.65 0.48 -2.18
CA LEU A 139 -3.51 0.45 -3.08
C LEU A 139 -3.28 1.81 -3.76
N PHE A 140 -4.33 2.48 -4.22
CA PHE A 140 -4.22 3.81 -4.83
C PHE A 140 -3.70 4.86 -3.86
N ILE A 141 -4.08 4.82 -2.58
CA ILE A 141 -3.53 5.72 -1.54
C ILE A 141 -2.03 5.48 -1.36
N VAL A 142 -1.62 4.22 -1.28
CA VAL A 142 -0.19 3.87 -1.16
C VAL A 142 0.59 4.37 -2.39
N ILE A 143 0.07 4.15 -3.60
CA ILE A 143 0.69 4.65 -4.83
C ILE A 143 0.76 6.18 -4.83
N ALA A 144 -0.33 6.87 -4.45
CA ALA A 144 -0.36 8.33 -4.36
C ALA A 144 0.73 8.86 -3.41
N PHE A 145 0.89 8.23 -2.25
CA PHE A 145 1.93 8.56 -1.29
C PHE A 145 3.35 8.39 -1.88
N PHE A 146 3.65 7.23 -2.47
CA PHE A 146 4.95 7.01 -3.09
C PHE A 146 5.22 7.97 -4.25
N MET A 147 4.19 8.33 -5.03
CA MET A 147 4.33 9.31 -6.09
C MET A 147 4.67 10.71 -5.58
N VAL A 148 4.21 11.10 -4.38
CA VAL A 148 4.63 12.35 -3.73
C VAL A 148 6.13 12.31 -3.42
N LEU A 149 6.65 11.17 -2.94
CA LEU A 149 8.06 11.00 -2.61
C LEU A 149 8.96 10.97 -3.86
N ILE A 150 8.60 10.16 -4.85
CA ILE A 150 9.42 9.94 -6.07
C ILE A 150 9.46 11.20 -6.94
N ARG A 151 8.31 11.90 -7.06
CA ARG A 151 8.18 13.08 -7.92
C ARG A 151 8.41 14.40 -7.19
N CYS A 152 9.15 14.40 -6.10
CA CYS A 152 9.53 15.60 -5.36
C CYS A 152 10.27 16.66 -6.24
N LYS A 153 10.87 16.23 -7.34
CA LYS A 153 11.55 17.12 -8.31
C LYS A 153 10.58 17.87 -9.23
N ASN A 154 9.38 17.36 -9.48
CA ASN A 154 8.43 17.91 -10.45
C ASN A 154 7.07 18.18 -9.80
N SER A 155 6.92 19.36 -9.19
CA SER A 155 5.73 19.77 -8.43
C SER A 155 4.47 20.01 -9.28
N LYS A 156 4.59 20.10 -10.61
CA LYS A 156 3.49 20.43 -11.52
C LYS A 156 2.66 19.21 -11.97
N THR A 157 3.00 18.01 -11.53
CA THR A 157 2.32 16.81 -12.02
C THR A 157 1.01 16.57 -11.26
N LYS A 158 -0.09 16.53 -11.99
CA LYS A 158 -1.44 16.25 -11.47
C LYS A 158 -1.66 14.75 -11.14
N THR A 159 -0.67 13.89 -11.38
CA THR A 159 -0.80 12.43 -11.26
C THR A 159 -1.21 11.98 -9.86
N THR A 160 -0.72 12.63 -8.81
CA THR A 160 -1.10 12.28 -7.42
C THR A 160 -2.58 12.54 -7.18
N ILE A 161 -3.09 13.68 -7.70
CA ILE A 161 -4.51 14.03 -7.57
C ILE A 161 -5.39 12.99 -8.29
N VAL A 162 -4.93 12.47 -9.42
CA VAL A 162 -5.65 11.41 -10.15
C VAL A 162 -5.76 10.15 -9.30
N PHE A 163 -4.67 9.71 -8.65
CA PHE A 163 -4.71 8.55 -7.77
C PHE A 163 -5.55 8.79 -6.50
N ASP A 164 -5.52 9.99 -5.93
CA ASP A 164 -6.37 10.37 -4.80
C ASP A 164 -7.86 10.29 -5.20
N VAL A 165 -8.23 10.84 -6.36
CA VAL A 165 -9.61 10.79 -6.89
C VAL A 165 -10.03 9.34 -7.20
N LEU A 166 -9.15 8.53 -7.81
CA LEU A 166 -9.42 7.12 -8.07
C LEU A 166 -9.62 6.33 -6.77
N SER A 167 -8.84 6.63 -5.73
CA SER A 167 -9.01 6.02 -4.42
C SER A 167 -10.38 6.33 -3.83
N VAL A 168 -10.79 7.60 -3.83
CA VAL A 168 -12.12 8.00 -3.35
C VAL A 168 -13.23 7.34 -4.16
N ALA A 169 -13.12 7.32 -5.49
CA ALA A 169 -14.11 6.68 -6.35
C ALA A 169 -14.21 5.17 -6.07
N ALA A 170 -13.08 4.49 -5.91
CA ALA A 170 -13.05 3.07 -5.58
C ALA A 170 -13.63 2.77 -4.18
N SER A 171 -13.35 3.62 -3.18
CA SER A 171 -13.90 3.45 -1.83
C SER A 171 -15.41 3.67 -1.79
N VAL A 172 -15.91 4.69 -2.47
CA VAL A 172 -17.38 4.92 -2.59
C VAL A 172 -18.05 3.74 -3.30
N ALA A 173 -17.48 3.25 -4.40
CA ALA A 173 -18.00 2.09 -5.11
C ALA A 173 -17.98 0.83 -4.22
N ALA A 174 -16.93 0.63 -3.43
CA ALA A 174 -16.83 -0.48 -2.47
C ALA A 174 -17.95 -0.44 -1.43
N VAL A 175 -18.19 0.74 -0.83
CA VAL A 175 -19.29 0.94 0.14
C VAL A 175 -20.63 0.63 -0.48
N ILE A 176 -20.90 1.14 -1.69
CA ILE A 176 -22.17 0.88 -2.39
C ILE A 176 -22.34 -0.62 -2.65
N CYS A 177 -21.34 -1.29 -3.23
CA CYS A 177 -21.40 -2.72 -3.52
C CYS A 177 -21.62 -3.55 -2.26
N PHE A 178 -20.90 -3.23 -1.17
CA PHE A 178 -20.99 -3.95 0.08
C PHE A 178 -22.33 -3.73 0.78
N THR A 179 -22.83 -2.47 0.77
CA THR A 179 -24.12 -2.11 1.37
C THR A 179 -25.28 -2.76 0.62
N VAL A 180 -25.30 -2.65 -0.71
CA VAL A 180 -26.36 -3.25 -1.55
C VAL A 180 -26.30 -4.77 -1.47
N GLY A 181 -25.10 -5.36 -1.52
CA GLY A 181 -24.92 -6.82 -1.36
C GLY A 181 -25.40 -7.32 0.00
N GLY A 182 -25.07 -6.57 1.08
CA GLY A 182 -25.52 -6.90 2.43
C GLY A 182 -27.02 -6.77 2.63
N GLN A 183 -27.65 -5.71 2.11
CA GLN A 183 -29.10 -5.51 2.18
C GLN A 183 -29.85 -6.61 1.41
N ARG A 184 -29.45 -6.90 0.19
CA ARG A 184 -30.06 -8.00 -0.60
C ARG A 184 -29.89 -9.37 0.07
N GLY A 185 -28.75 -9.62 0.72
CA GLY A 185 -28.55 -10.84 1.49
C GLY A 185 -29.42 -10.89 2.75
N ALA A 186 -29.67 -9.76 3.41
CA ALA A 186 -30.57 -9.65 4.54
C ALA A 186 -32.03 -9.91 4.14
N ASP A 187 -32.47 -9.36 3.00
CA ASP A 187 -33.81 -9.60 2.43
C ASP A 187 -34.07 -11.09 2.16
N LEU A 188 -33.03 -11.86 1.84
CA LEU A 188 -33.09 -13.31 1.66
C LEU A 188 -33.06 -14.08 2.99
N GLY A 189 -32.95 -13.40 4.13
CA GLY A 189 -32.90 -14.01 5.45
C GLY A 189 -31.57 -14.76 5.76
N ALA A 190 -30.59 -14.63 4.86
CA ALA A 190 -29.29 -15.30 5.04
C ALA A 190 -28.28 -14.50 5.87
N PHE A 191 -28.43 -13.17 5.88
CA PHE A 191 -27.52 -12.26 6.56
C PHE A 191 -28.28 -11.21 7.34
N SER A 192 -27.71 -10.70 8.42
CA SER A 192 -28.11 -9.43 9.03
C SER A 192 -27.06 -8.38 8.69
N PHE A 193 -27.52 -7.23 8.24
CA PHE A 193 -26.67 -6.12 7.82
C PHE A 193 -26.67 -5.01 8.88
N GLY A 194 -25.47 -4.60 9.30
CA GLY A 194 -25.23 -3.43 10.12
C GLY A 194 -24.26 -2.50 9.43
N GLY A 195 -24.60 -1.25 9.21
CA GLY A 195 -23.74 -0.27 8.54
C GLY A 195 -23.53 0.99 9.37
N ASN A 196 -22.30 1.47 9.41
CA ASN A 196 -21.91 2.77 9.92
C ASN A 196 -21.46 3.67 8.75
N ALA A 197 -22.40 4.02 7.87
CA ALA A 197 -22.10 4.85 6.70
C ALA A 197 -21.48 6.22 7.06
N ALA A 198 -21.69 6.69 8.31
CA ALA A 198 -21.10 7.93 8.82
C ALA A 198 -19.57 7.84 9.04
N LEU A 199 -18.99 6.64 9.04
CA LEU A 199 -17.55 6.40 9.23
C LEU A 199 -16.82 6.05 7.91
N ALA A 200 -17.52 6.11 6.79
CA ALA A 200 -16.90 5.92 5.49
C ALA A 200 -15.85 7.02 5.23
N PRO A 201 -14.63 6.67 4.77
CA PRO A 201 -13.56 7.63 4.53
C PRO A 201 -13.84 8.59 3.39
#